data_b6eba32a60e6702a9e925ae074d1195d
#
_entry.id   b6eba32a60e6702a9e925ae074d1195d
#
_cell.length_a   1.000
_cell.length_b   1.000
_cell.length_c   1.000
_cell.angle_alpha   90.00
_cell.angle_beta   90.00
_cell.angle_gamma   90.00
#
_symmetry.space_group_name_H-M   'P 1'
#
loop_
_entity.id
_entity.type
_entity.pdbx_description
1 polymer ?
#
loop_
_entity_poly.entity_id
_entity_poly.type
_entity_poly.pdbx_seq_one_letter_code
_entity_poly.pdbx_strand_id
1 'polypeptide(L)'
;MSGPPPPPPPPPDPVSSDLRPAPPLRVAAPFPRAAPLRPPPLPPRLPPYRGRQIGAAPAGESGRGAAARPLADKRWTPPEMAAENKNAPRSRSIRVGTRKSQLARIQTDSVVEMLQVQHPHLRFEIVAMSTTGDRILDTALSKIGEKSLFTKELENALERDEVDLVVHSLKDLPTSLPPGFTIGAICKRENPHDAVVFHPKHAGRTLSSLPDKSVIGTSSLRRAAQLKRKFPRLQFKDIRGNLNTRLKKLDDKEDFSALVLAAAGLRRMGWGTRIGQILSPVDCLYAVGQGALAVEVRAKDQEILEMVSVLHDEETVLRCITERAFMKHLEGGCSVPVAVSTLLKDGQLYLTGAVYSLDGSDSLQETMQRNVNFSLENEDGPDDNLQHVGITARSIPRLAQEAAERLGQEVADLLLSKGAKQILSVARQLSSV
;
A
#
# COMPACT_ATOMS: atom_id res chain seq x y z
N MET A 1 25.74 61.96 -44.84
CA MET A 1 26.85 62.16 -43.87
C MET A 1 26.39 61.63 -42.53
N SER A 2 26.76 60.42 -42.25
CA SER A 2 26.42 59.70 -40.99
C SER A 2 27.56 59.93 -39.98
N GLY A 3 27.24 60.51 -38.84
CA GLY A 3 28.21 60.77 -37.77
C GLY A 3 28.64 59.48 -37.05
N PRO A 4 29.80 59.52 -36.38
CA PRO A 4 30.38 58.35 -35.74
C PRO A 4 29.51 57.87 -34.53
N PRO A 5 29.53 56.57 -34.18
CA PRO A 5 28.76 56.03 -33.04
C PRO A 5 29.32 56.56 -31.70
N PRO A 6 28.49 56.60 -30.63
CA PRO A 6 28.94 57.06 -29.32
C PRO A 6 29.89 56.02 -28.65
N PRO A 7 30.79 56.50 -27.77
CA PRO A 7 31.74 55.65 -27.06
C PRO A 7 31.05 54.70 -26.07
N PRO A 8 31.65 53.52 -25.75
CA PRO A 8 31.11 52.58 -24.80
C PRO A 8 31.16 53.14 -23.34
N PRO A 9 30.25 52.66 -22.45
CA PRO A 9 30.25 53.08 -21.06
C PRO A 9 31.47 52.59 -20.30
N PRO A 10 31.89 53.30 -19.23
CA PRO A 10 33.03 52.87 -18.41
C PRO A 10 32.76 51.61 -17.63
N PRO A 11 33.82 50.83 -17.28
CA PRO A 11 33.69 49.61 -16.49
C PRO A 11 33.22 49.97 -15.07
N PRO A 12 32.45 49.05 -14.37
CA PRO A 12 32.04 49.27 -13.01
C PRO A 12 33.22 49.23 -12.02
N ASP A 13 33.15 50.06 -10.99
CA ASP A 13 34.11 50.12 -9.90
C ASP A 13 34.33 48.79 -9.18
N PRO A 14 35.50 48.48 -8.68
CA PRO A 14 35.77 47.25 -7.92
C PRO A 14 35.04 47.29 -6.60
N VAL A 15 34.14 46.31 -6.39
CA VAL A 15 33.42 46.11 -5.12
C VAL A 15 34.43 45.67 -4.05
N SER A 16 34.52 46.49 -3.01
CA SER A 16 35.33 46.25 -1.81
C SER A 16 34.94 44.93 -1.15
N SER A 17 35.91 44.02 -1.01
CA SER A 17 35.80 42.73 -0.38
C SER A 17 35.94 42.85 1.15
N ASP A 18 34.89 43.26 1.82
CA ASP A 18 34.75 43.09 3.29
C ASP A 18 33.82 41.88 3.58
N LEU A 19 34.34 40.69 3.30
CA LEU A 19 33.73 39.43 3.78
C LEU A 19 34.23 39.15 5.21
N ARG A 20 33.43 39.56 6.22
CA ARG A 20 33.58 39.01 7.57
C ARG A 20 33.20 37.52 7.51
N PRO A 21 33.99 36.60 8.11
CA PRO A 21 33.63 35.19 8.16
C PRO A 21 32.36 34.99 8.99
N ALA A 22 31.41 34.22 8.41
CA ALA A 22 30.20 33.79 9.10
C ALA A 22 30.54 32.98 10.36
N PRO A 23 29.79 33.11 11.46
CA PRO A 23 30.03 32.32 12.66
C PRO A 23 29.81 30.82 12.36
N PRO A 24 30.57 29.92 13.03
CA PRO A 24 30.44 28.49 12.80
C PRO A 24 29.05 28.01 13.21
N LEU A 25 28.42 27.22 12.33
CA LEU A 25 27.16 26.52 12.57
C LEU A 25 27.31 25.69 13.86
N ARG A 26 26.49 25.98 14.85
CA ARG A 26 26.39 25.12 16.04
C ARG A 26 25.90 23.75 15.58
N VAL A 27 26.76 22.76 15.70
CA VAL A 27 26.41 21.36 15.60
C VAL A 27 25.43 21.07 16.73
N ALA A 28 24.20 20.74 16.38
CA ALA A 28 23.19 20.31 17.34
C ALA A 28 23.68 19.06 18.08
N ALA A 29 23.59 19.08 19.41
CA ALA A 29 23.94 17.95 20.25
C ALA A 29 23.14 16.71 19.87
N PRO A 30 23.72 15.51 19.94
CA PRO A 30 23.00 14.26 19.64
C PRO A 30 21.86 14.09 20.65
N PHE A 31 20.70 13.73 20.13
CA PHE A 31 19.51 13.41 20.94
C PHE A 31 19.84 12.39 22.03
N PRO A 32 19.29 12.54 23.25
CA PRO A 32 19.47 11.55 24.29
C PRO A 32 18.87 10.20 23.82
N ARG A 33 19.63 9.13 24.01
CA ARG A 33 19.17 7.76 23.75
C ARG A 33 17.89 7.51 24.55
N ALA A 34 16.79 7.27 23.85
CA ALA A 34 15.54 6.83 24.47
C ALA A 34 15.80 5.48 25.16
N ALA A 35 15.39 5.38 26.43
CA ALA A 35 15.39 4.12 27.15
C ALA A 35 14.49 3.09 26.43
N PRO A 36 14.83 1.79 26.47
CA PRO A 36 14.02 0.76 25.82
C PRO A 36 12.61 0.72 26.45
N LEU A 37 11.60 0.98 25.65
CA LEU A 37 10.21 0.81 26.04
C LEU A 37 9.94 -0.67 26.34
N ARG A 38 9.38 -0.95 27.52
CA ARG A 38 8.89 -2.29 27.85
C ARG A 38 7.82 -2.69 26.82
N PRO A 39 7.87 -3.93 26.31
CA PRO A 39 6.81 -4.40 25.41
C PRO A 39 5.46 -4.40 26.14
N PRO A 40 4.35 -4.06 25.45
CA PRO A 40 3.02 -4.14 26.00
C PRO A 40 2.68 -5.59 26.35
N PRO A 41 1.81 -5.84 27.36
CA PRO A 41 1.39 -7.18 27.72
C PRO A 41 0.66 -7.85 26.55
N LEU A 42 0.95 -9.14 26.36
CA LEU A 42 0.33 -9.94 25.32
C LEU A 42 -1.21 -10.04 25.58
N PRO A 43 -2.03 -9.95 24.53
CA PRO A 43 -3.46 -10.18 24.67
C PRO A 43 -3.75 -11.63 25.11
N PRO A 44 -4.86 -11.88 25.84
CA PRO A 44 -5.21 -13.21 26.29
C PRO A 44 -5.39 -14.18 25.10
N ARG A 45 -4.83 -15.38 25.26
CA ARG A 45 -4.95 -16.44 24.25
C ARG A 45 -6.41 -16.85 24.11
N LEU A 46 -6.93 -16.77 22.90
CA LEU A 46 -8.22 -17.37 22.55
C LEU A 46 -8.11 -18.90 22.71
N PRO A 47 -9.16 -19.57 23.19
CA PRO A 47 -9.18 -21.04 23.32
C PRO A 47 -9.10 -21.71 21.94
N PRO A 48 -8.51 -22.92 21.84
CA PRO A 48 -8.38 -23.61 20.58
C PRO A 48 -9.75 -24.03 20.03
N TYR A 49 -9.98 -23.74 18.77
CA TYR A 49 -11.16 -24.17 18.00
C TYR A 49 -11.19 -25.71 17.97
N ARG A 50 -12.13 -26.33 18.68
CA ARG A 50 -12.40 -27.78 18.58
C ARG A 50 -13.21 -28.04 17.31
N GLY A 51 -12.54 -28.50 16.26
CA GLY A 51 -13.18 -29.08 15.09
C GLY A 51 -14.03 -30.28 15.49
N ARG A 52 -15.30 -30.32 15.11
CA ARG A 52 -16.14 -31.52 15.20
C ARG A 52 -15.56 -32.57 14.25
N GLN A 53 -15.01 -33.64 14.83
CA GLN A 53 -14.74 -34.88 14.09
C GLN A 53 -16.07 -35.57 13.82
N ILE A 54 -16.34 -35.82 12.55
CA ILE A 54 -17.41 -36.75 12.12
C ILE A 54 -16.84 -38.15 12.30
N GLY A 55 -17.28 -38.84 13.35
CA GLY A 55 -16.92 -40.22 13.64
C GLY A 55 -17.64 -41.17 12.68
N ALA A 56 -16.89 -42.06 12.07
CA ALA A 56 -17.38 -43.22 11.32
C ALA A 56 -17.98 -44.24 12.31
N ALA A 57 -19.13 -44.79 11.94
CA ALA A 57 -19.78 -45.87 12.68
C ALA A 57 -19.07 -47.24 12.44
N PRO A 58 -18.93 -48.08 13.46
CA PRO A 58 -18.56 -49.49 13.25
C PRO A 58 -19.78 -50.36 13.02
N ALA A 59 -19.62 -51.34 12.15
CA ALA A 59 -20.55 -52.40 11.83
C ALA A 59 -20.54 -53.55 12.89
N GLY A 60 -21.70 -54.13 13.10
CA GLY A 60 -21.86 -55.55 13.49
C GLY A 60 -22.26 -55.77 14.95
N GLU A 61 -23.47 -56.26 15.25
CA GLU A 61 -23.74 -57.68 15.50
C GLU A 61 -25.17 -57.94 15.90
N SER A 62 -25.66 -59.07 15.51
CA SER A 62 -26.97 -59.68 15.62
C SER A 62 -27.41 -59.97 17.06
N GLY A 63 -28.70 -59.75 17.40
CA GLY A 63 -29.36 -60.22 18.60
C GLY A 63 -30.88 -60.25 18.46
N ARG A 64 -31.47 -61.46 18.55
CA ARG A 64 -32.86 -61.82 18.31
C ARG A 64 -33.85 -61.27 19.29
N GLY A 65 -35.05 -60.92 18.82
CA GLY A 65 -36.34 -61.36 19.33
C GLY A 65 -36.99 -60.53 20.44
N ALA A 66 -38.10 -59.87 20.10
CA ALA A 66 -39.36 -59.95 20.82
C ALA A 66 -40.43 -59.10 20.07
N ALA A 67 -41.57 -59.74 19.79
CA ALA A 67 -42.73 -59.15 19.13
C ALA A 67 -43.48 -58.23 20.06
N ALA A 68 -43.86 -57.05 19.58
CA ALA A 68 -44.91 -56.20 20.16
C ALA A 68 -45.67 -55.45 19.08
N ARG A 69 -46.96 -55.40 19.24
CA ARG A 69 -48.06 -55.04 18.34
C ARG A 69 -47.99 -53.61 17.74
N PRO A 70 -48.68 -53.39 16.59
CA PRO A 70 -48.68 -52.13 15.89
C PRO A 70 -49.59 -51.10 16.58
N LEU A 71 -49.05 -49.90 16.83
CA LEU A 71 -49.82 -48.69 17.13
C LEU A 71 -49.93 -47.83 15.85
N ALA A 72 -51.15 -47.39 15.62
CA ALA A 72 -51.71 -46.71 14.49
C ALA A 72 -50.82 -45.63 13.86
N ASP A 73 -50.77 -45.70 12.54
CA ASP A 73 -50.34 -44.76 11.54
C ASP A 73 -50.88 -43.33 11.79
N LYS A 74 -50.06 -42.44 12.33
CA LYS A 74 -50.22 -41.00 12.19
C LYS A 74 -49.29 -40.56 11.09
N ARG A 75 -49.83 -40.47 9.85
CA ARG A 75 -49.17 -39.84 8.72
C ARG A 75 -48.70 -38.44 9.14
N TRP A 76 -47.40 -38.28 9.27
CA TRP A 76 -46.76 -36.99 9.34
C TRP A 76 -46.91 -36.31 7.95
N THR A 77 -47.72 -35.27 7.82
CA THR A 77 -47.73 -34.38 6.68
C THR A 77 -46.67 -33.32 6.89
N PRO A 78 -45.71 -33.13 5.99
CA PRO A 78 -44.76 -32.02 6.04
C PRO A 78 -45.55 -30.69 6.08
N PRO A 79 -45.13 -29.70 6.90
CA PRO A 79 -45.73 -28.38 6.79
C PRO A 79 -45.57 -27.89 5.36
N GLU A 80 -46.67 -27.43 4.77
CA GLU A 80 -46.70 -26.72 3.48
C GLU A 80 -45.53 -25.75 3.43
N MET A 81 -44.66 -25.89 2.42
CA MET A 81 -43.65 -24.93 2.16
C MET A 81 -44.33 -23.56 2.01
N ALA A 82 -44.06 -22.68 2.96
CA ALA A 82 -44.49 -21.31 2.91
C ALA A 82 -44.11 -20.76 1.52
N ALA A 83 -45.14 -20.34 0.74
CA ALA A 83 -44.94 -19.75 -0.56
C ALA A 83 -43.85 -18.68 -0.43
N GLU A 84 -42.77 -18.83 -1.18
CA GLU A 84 -41.77 -17.80 -1.35
C GLU A 84 -42.49 -16.50 -1.69
N ASN A 85 -42.36 -15.52 -0.82
CA ASN A 85 -42.91 -14.19 -1.03
C ASN A 85 -42.13 -13.54 -2.21
N LYS A 86 -42.62 -13.74 -3.42
CA LYS A 86 -42.04 -13.21 -4.67
C LYS A 86 -41.95 -11.68 -4.71
N ASN A 87 -42.46 -10.98 -3.70
CA ASN A 87 -42.45 -9.54 -3.55
C ASN A 87 -41.49 -9.03 -2.46
N ALA A 88 -40.64 -9.87 -1.87
CA ALA A 88 -39.53 -9.34 -1.09
C ALA A 88 -38.59 -8.60 -2.06
N PRO A 89 -38.24 -7.33 -1.81
CA PRO A 89 -37.25 -6.63 -2.64
C PRO A 89 -36.01 -7.52 -2.70
N ARG A 90 -35.62 -7.94 -3.92
CA ARG A 90 -34.37 -8.68 -4.12
C ARG A 90 -33.27 -7.83 -3.52
N SER A 91 -32.67 -8.23 -2.42
CA SER A 91 -31.53 -7.54 -1.82
C SER A 91 -30.49 -7.41 -2.93
N ARG A 92 -30.15 -6.17 -3.29
CA ARG A 92 -29.12 -5.88 -4.31
C ARG A 92 -27.84 -6.58 -3.88
N SER A 93 -27.28 -7.42 -4.73
CA SER A 93 -25.96 -8.00 -4.52
C SER A 93 -24.92 -7.01 -5.00
N ILE A 94 -23.98 -6.65 -4.13
CA ILE A 94 -22.84 -5.76 -4.44
C ILE A 94 -21.71 -6.63 -5.00
N ARG A 95 -21.29 -6.35 -6.23
CA ARG A 95 -20.24 -7.10 -6.93
C ARG A 95 -18.89 -6.48 -6.64
N VAL A 96 -17.97 -7.27 -6.04
CA VAL A 96 -16.66 -6.83 -5.60
C VAL A 96 -15.58 -7.40 -6.51
N GLY A 97 -14.95 -6.56 -7.30
CA GLY A 97 -13.87 -6.92 -8.21
C GLY A 97 -12.55 -7.16 -7.48
N THR A 98 -11.80 -8.19 -7.88
CA THR A 98 -10.47 -8.49 -7.35
C THR A 98 -9.60 -9.25 -8.35
N ARG A 99 -8.29 -9.23 -8.16
CA ARG A 99 -7.35 -10.10 -8.89
C ARG A 99 -7.44 -11.54 -8.39
N LYS A 100 -7.10 -12.50 -9.26
CA LYS A 100 -7.08 -13.94 -8.90
C LYS A 100 -5.95 -14.35 -7.95
N SER A 101 -4.96 -13.48 -7.69
CA SER A 101 -3.85 -13.84 -6.80
C SER A 101 -4.36 -14.05 -5.37
N GLN A 102 -3.75 -15.00 -4.65
CA GLN A 102 -4.17 -15.36 -3.28
C GLN A 102 -4.14 -14.14 -2.35
N LEU A 103 -3.10 -13.31 -2.43
CA LEU A 103 -3.02 -12.10 -1.61
C LEU A 103 -4.15 -11.12 -1.91
N ALA A 104 -4.47 -10.87 -3.20
CA ALA A 104 -5.55 -9.97 -3.57
C ALA A 104 -6.90 -10.51 -3.06
N ARG A 105 -7.12 -11.82 -3.15
CA ARG A 105 -8.32 -12.45 -2.63
C ARG A 105 -8.47 -12.26 -1.12
N ILE A 106 -7.42 -12.52 -0.34
CA ILE A 106 -7.41 -12.30 1.12
C ILE A 106 -7.70 -10.83 1.46
N GLN A 107 -7.13 -9.89 0.71
CA GLN A 107 -7.38 -8.46 0.89
C GLN A 107 -8.84 -8.11 0.63
N THR A 108 -9.42 -8.67 -0.42
CA THR A 108 -10.84 -8.44 -0.76
C THR A 108 -11.77 -9.09 0.26
N ASP A 109 -11.49 -10.33 0.67
CA ASP A 109 -12.27 -11.01 1.71
C ASP A 109 -12.29 -10.16 3.01
N SER A 110 -11.14 -9.59 3.41
CA SER A 110 -11.06 -8.71 4.58
C SER A 110 -11.89 -7.42 4.44
N VAL A 111 -11.92 -6.81 3.26
CA VAL A 111 -12.76 -5.62 3.01
C VAL A 111 -14.24 -5.99 3.01
N VAL A 112 -14.61 -7.09 2.38
CA VAL A 112 -15.99 -7.60 2.37
C VAL A 112 -16.46 -7.93 3.80
N GLU A 113 -15.63 -8.56 4.63
CA GLU A 113 -15.94 -8.81 6.04
C GLU A 113 -16.22 -7.51 6.80
N MET A 114 -15.40 -6.47 6.62
CA MET A 114 -15.64 -5.16 7.24
C MET A 114 -16.94 -4.52 6.75
N LEU A 115 -17.22 -4.56 5.44
CA LEU A 115 -18.48 -4.03 4.87
C LEU A 115 -19.69 -4.83 5.35
N GLN A 116 -19.58 -6.16 5.46
CA GLN A 116 -20.67 -7.01 5.94
C GLN A 116 -21.05 -6.72 7.40
N VAL A 117 -20.07 -6.33 8.23
CA VAL A 117 -20.34 -5.89 9.63
C VAL A 117 -21.10 -4.58 9.65
N GLN A 118 -20.78 -3.63 8.78
CA GLN A 118 -21.44 -2.31 8.72
C GLN A 118 -22.81 -2.39 7.99
N HIS A 119 -22.93 -3.28 7.01
CA HIS A 119 -24.12 -3.43 6.17
C HIS A 119 -24.62 -4.88 6.17
N PRO A 120 -25.13 -5.42 7.29
CA PRO A 120 -25.49 -6.84 7.43
C PRO A 120 -26.64 -7.28 6.50
N HIS A 121 -27.42 -6.35 5.99
CA HIS A 121 -28.54 -6.60 5.08
C HIS A 121 -28.10 -6.70 3.60
N LEU A 122 -26.89 -6.28 3.24
CA LEU A 122 -26.36 -6.36 1.90
C LEU A 122 -25.70 -7.72 1.65
N ARG A 123 -25.75 -8.17 0.41
CA ARG A 123 -25.04 -9.34 -0.06
C ARG A 123 -23.85 -8.91 -0.92
N PHE A 124 -22.67 -9.46 -0.66
CA PHE A 124 -21.46 -9.19 -1.43
C PHE A 124 -21.08 -10.43 -2.25
N GLU A 125 -20.80 -10.21 -3.54
CA GLU A 125 -20.35 -11.25 -4.46
C GLU A 125 -18.97 -10.89 -5.01
N ILE A 126 -17.99 -11.78 -4.85
CA ILE A 126 -16.62 -11.51 -5.28
C ILE A 126 -16.37 -12.02 -6.67
N VAL A 127 -16.00 -11.10 -7.58
CA VAL A 127 -15.68 -11.35 -8.98
C VAL A 127 -14.17 -11.30 -9.18
N ALA A 128 -13.54 -12.47 -9.33
CA ALA A 128 -12.08 -12.56 -9.47
C ALA A 128 -11.66 -12.61 -10.94
N MET A 129 -10.74 -11.73 -11.35
CA MET A 129 -10.25 -11.63 -12.71
C MET A 129 -8.72 -11.63 -12.80
N SER A 130 -8.19 -12.00 -13.98
CA SER A 130 -6.75 -12.02 -14.24
C SER A 130 -6.33 -10.73 -14.89
N THR A 131 -5.25 -10.11 -14.42
CA THR A 131 -4.70 -8.89 -15.01
C THR A 131 -3.52 -9.19 -15.93
N THR A 132 -3.18 -8.26 -16.81
CA THR A 132 -1.99 -8.34 -17.67
C THR A 132 -0.72 -8.53 -16.85
N GLY A 133 -0.59 -7.82 -15.72
CA GLY A 133 0.55 -7.98 -14.82
C GLY A 133 0.68 -9.36 -14.15
N ASP A 134 -0.45 -10.10 -14.01
CA ASP A 134 -0.44 -11.49 -13.51
C ASP A 134 0.05 -12.49 -14.57
N ARG A 135 -0.08 -12.17 -15.86
CA ARG A 135 0.29 -13.03 -17.00
C ARG A 135 1.74 -12.88 -17.41
N ILE A 136 2.31 -11.67 -17.28
CA ILE A 136 3.69 -11.38 -17.70
C ILE A 136 4.63 -11.68 -16.52
N LEU A 137 5.31 -12.83 -16.56
CA LEU A 137 6.20 -13.29 -15.49
C LEU A 137 7.69 -13.13 -15.82
N ASP A 138 8.05 -12.98 -17.10
CA ASP A 138 9.42 -13.08 -17.59
C ASP A 138 10.12 -11.74 -17.81
N THR A 139 9.36 -10.63 -17.84
CA THR A 139 9.90 -9.29 -18.09
C THR A 139 9.89 -8.44 -16.81
N ALA A 140 10.95 -7.70 -16.51
CA ALA A 140 11.00 -6.79 -15.37
C ALA A 140 9.89 -5.74 -15.45
N LEU A 141 9.20 -5.45 -14.33
CA LEU A 141 8.09 -4.47 -14.29
C LEU A 141 8.51 -3.09 -14.77
N SER A 142 9.75 -2.69 -14.48
CA SER A 142 10.33 -1.41 -14.93
C SER A 142 10.45 -1.30 -16.45
N LYS A 143 10.55 -2.44 -17.17
CA LYS A 143 10.68 -2.49 -18.62
C LYS A 143 9.33 -2.53 -19.37
N ILE A 144 8.22 -2.79 -18.68
CA ILE A 144 6.92 -2.96 -19.31
C ILE A 144 6.21 -1.62 -19.57
N GLY A 145 6.71 -0.49 -19.07
CA GLY A 145 6.24 0.86 -19.41
C GLY A 145 4.76 1.20 -19.12
N GLU A 146 3.87 0.22 -18.91
CA GLU A 146 2.45 0.43 -18.65
C GLU A 146 2.18 0.72 -17.18
N LYS A 147 1.57 1.88 -16.92
CA LYS A 147 1.26 2.35 -15.56
C LYS A 147 0.10 1.58 -14.89
N SER A 148 -0.66 0.74 -15.62
CA SER A 148 -1.90 0.11 -15.13
C SER A 148 -1.94 -1.40 -15.32
N LEU A 149 -0.77 -2.07 -15.26
CA LEU A 149 -0.66 -3.52 -15.51
C LEU A 149 -1.52 -4.40 -14.57
N PHE A 150 -1.86 -3.90 -13.41
CA PHE A 150 -2.61 -4.63 -12.39
C PHE A 150 -4.00 -4.07 -12.13
N THR A 151 -4.38 -2.97 -12.79
CA THR A 151 -5.65 -2.25 -12.51
C THR A 151 -6.57 -2.16 -13.71
N LYS A 152 -6.03 -2.10 -14.94
CA LYS A 152 -6.78 -1.84 -16.18
C LYS A 152 -7.99 -2.76 -16.39
N GLU A 153 -7.85 -4.07 -16.18
CA GLU A 153 -8.96 -5.01 -16.35
C GLU A 153 -10.03 -4.81 -15.27
N LEU A 154 -9.63 -4.40 -14.08
CA LEU A 154 -10.53 -4.10 -12.97
C LEU A 154 -11.28 -2.77 -13.21
N GLU A 155 -10.56 -1.74 -13.65
CA GLU A 155 -11.12 -0.44 -14.06
C GLU A 155 -12.11 -0.62 -15.22
N ASN A 156 -11.80 -1.44 -16.24
CA ASN A 156 -12.72 -1.78 -17.33
C ASN A 156 -13.98 -2.49 -16.83
N ALA A 157 -13.87 -3.36 -15.82
CA ALA A 157 -15.03 -4.02 -15.23
C ALA A 157 -15.91 -3.04 -14.45
N LEU A 158 -15.33 -2.05 -13.76
CA LEU A 158 -16.06 -0.93 -13.15
C LEU A 158 -16.79 -0.09 -14.20
N GLU A 159 -16.11 0.25 -15.30
CA GLU A 159 -16.67 1.07 -16.39
C GLU A 159 -17.88 0.40 -17.05
N ARG A 160 -17.82 -0.94 -17.22
CA ARG A 160 -18.88 -1.75 -17.85
C ARG A 160 -19.99 -2.19 -16.90
N ASP A 161 -20.01 -1.69 -15.67
CA ASP A 161 -20.93 -2.15 -14.63
C ASP A 161 -20.90 -3.67 -14.37
N GLU A 162 -19.77 -4.34 -14.62
CA GLU A 162 -19.58 -5.75 -14.30
C GLU A 162 -19.30 -5.94 -12.80
N VAL A 163 -18.71 -4.93 -12.14
CA VAL A 163 -18.51 -4.84 -10.69
C VAL A 163 -18.91 -3.46 -10.17
N ASP A 164 -19.23 -3.37 -8.88
CA ASP A 164 -19.66 -2.13 -8.23
C ASP A 164 -18.51 -1.44 -7.49
N LEU A 165 -17.55 -2.20 -7.01
CA LEU A 165 -16.32 -1.72 -6.38
C LEU A 165 -15.16 -2.68 -6.63
N VAL A 166 -13.92 -2.19 -6.46
CA VAL A 166 -12.69 -2.99 -6.59
C VAL A 166 -11.77 -2.76 -5.40
N VAL A 167 -11.16 -3.84 -4.90
CA VAL A 167 -10.20 -3.77 -3.80
C VAL A 167 -8.77 -3.89 -4.33
N HIS A 168 -7.92 -2.93 -3.91
CA HIS A 168 -6.51 -2.85 -4.29
C HIS A 168 -5.57 -2.72 -3.08
N SER A 169 -4.33 -3.16 -3.26
CA SER A 169 -3.24 -2.57 -2.49
C SER A 169 -3.03 -1.15 -2.99
N LEU A 170 -3.13 -0.12 -2.14
CA LEU A 170 -3.07 1.29 -2.57
C LEU A 170 -1.80 1.62 -3.35
N LYS A 171 -0.68 1.03 -3.02
CA LYS A 171 0.61 1.24 -3.72
C LYS A 171 0.62 0.81 -5.19
N ASP A 172 -0.35 -0.02 -5.61
CA ASP A 172 -0.46 -0.51 -6.97
C ASP A 172 -1.37 0.38 -7.83
N LEU A 173 -2.13 1.32 -7.19
CA LEU A 173 -2.95 2.32 -7.88
C LEU A 173 -2.11 3.55 -8.29
N PRO A 174 -2.28 4.05 -9.54
CA PRO A 174 -1.62 5.27 -9.99
C PRO A 174 -2.09 6.47 -9.16
N THR A 175 -1.26 7.52 -9.07
CA THR A 175 -1.60 8.76 -8.34
C THR A 175 -2.64 9.61 -9.06
N SER A 176 -2.85 9.38 -10.35
CA SER A 176 -3.95 9.93 -11.14
C SER A 176 -4.75 8.76 -11.67
N LEU A 177 -6.00 8.65 -11.25
CA LEU A 177 -6.92 7.62 -11.72
C LEU A 177 -7.49 8.00 -13.11
N PRO A 178 -8.00 7.02 -13.87
CA PRO A 178 -8.77 7.32 -15.07
C PRO A 178 -9.99 8.20 -14.74
N PRO A 179 -10.44 9.06 -15.69
CA PRO A 179 -11.63 9.89 -15.49
C PRO A 179 -12.84 9.03 -15.11
N GLY A 180 -13.63 9.50 -14.16
CA GLY A 180 -14.84 8.82 -13.70
C GLY A 180 -14.66 7.84 -12.55
N PHE A 181 -13.42 7.63 -12.08
CA PHE A 181 -13.13 6.79 -10.90
C PHE A 181 -12.59 7.61 -9.72
N THR A 182 -12.76 7.05 -8.54
CA THR A 182 -12.21 7.58 -7.30
C THR A 182 -11.93 6.46 -6.31
N ILE A 183 -11.04 6.72 -5.37
CA ILE A 183 -10.84 5.89 -4.18
C ILE A 183 -11.88 6.34 -3.15
N GLY A 184 -12.95 5.55 -2.99
CA GLY A 184 -14.06 5.82 -2.07
C GLY A 184 -13.77 5.39 -0.63
N ALA A 185 -12.73 4.55 -0.41
CA ALA A 185 -12.27 4.21 0.93
C ALA A 185 -10.78 3.86 0.97
N ILE A 186 -10.12 4.24 2.07
CA ILE A 186 -8.80 3.77 2.47
C ILE A 186 -8.91 3.19 3.88
N CYS A 187 -8.71 1.87 3.96
CA CYS A 187 -8.81 1.15 5.22
C CYS A 187 -7.59 1.39 6.12
N LYS A 188 -7.76 1.15 7.42
CA LYS A 188 -6.67 1.22 8.41
C LYS A 188 -5.42 0.51 7.92
N ARG A 189 -4.30 1.22 7.97
CA ARG A 189 -3.03 0.80 7.39
C ARG A 189 -2.38 -0.31 8.21
N GLU A 190 -2.03 -1.40 7.55
CA GLU A 190 -1.11 -2.38 8.10
C GLU A 190 0.33 -1.82 8.02
N ASN A 191 1.27 -2.42 8.77
CA ASN A 191 2.67 -2.00 8.82
C ASN A 191 3.25 -1.68 7.43
N PRO A 192 3.62 -0.41 7.15
CA PRO A 192 4.08 0.02 5.84
C PRO A 192 5.52 -0.39 5.51
N HIS A 193 6.28 -0.87 6.50
CA HIS A 193 7.70 -1.16 6.32
C HIS A 193 7.95 -2.36 5.42
N ASP A 194 9.15 -2.41 4.88
CA ASP A 194 9.67 -3.59 4.21
C ASP A 194 10.18 -4.60 5.24
N ALA A 195 10.11 -5.87 4.89
CA ALA A 195 10.56 -6.99 5.71
C ALA A 195 11.56 -7.85 4.94
N VAL A 196 12.52 -8.40 5.65
CA VAL A 196 13.47 -9.38 5.13
C VAL A 196 13.01 -10.78 5.52
N VAL A 197 12.90 -11.65 4.52
CA VAL A 197 12.71 -13.09 4.69
C VAL A 197 14.01 -13.77 4.33
N PHE A 198 14.65 -14.40 5.28
CA PHE A 198 15.91 -15.09 5.06
C PHE A 198 15.68 -16.52 4.55
N HIS A 199 16.60 -16.99 3.71
CA HIS A 199 16.73 -18.42 3.43
C HIS A 199 16.97 -19.19 4.73
N PRO A 200 16.44 -20.39 4.93
CA PRO A 200 16.62 -21.16 6.19
C PRO A 200 18.07 -21.28 6.67
N LYS A 201 19.04 -21.35 5.76
CA LYS A 201 20.50 -21.36 6.09
C LYS A 201 20.97 -20.06 6.82
N HIS A 202 20.23 -18.98 6.71
CA HIS A 202 20.54 -17.69 7.27
C HIS A 202 19.54 -17.26 8.35
N ALA A 203 18.79 -18.20 8.92
CA ALA A 203 17.86 -17.95 10.01
C ALA A 203 18.58 -17.26 11.19
N GLY A 204 17.89 -16.28 11.81
CA GLY A 204 18.44 -15.49 12.93
C GLY A 204 19.46 -14.41 12.56
N ARG A 205 19.78 -14.24 11.26
CA ARG A 205 20.65 -13.15 10.79
C ARG A 205 19.86 -11.85 10.53
N THR A 206 20.61 -10.78 10.31
CA THR A 206 20.16 -9.48 9.79
C THR A 206 20.89 -9.21 8.48
N LEU A 207 20.42 -8.21 7.68
CA LEU A 207 21.15 -7.81 6.46
C LEU A 207 22.60 -7.41 6.76
N SER A 208 22.85 -6.79 7.92
CA SER A 208 24.19 -6.40 8.33
C SER A 208 25.10 -7.58 8.75
N SER A 209 24.54 -8.73 9.09
CA SER A 209 25.31 -9.92 9.51
C SER A 209 25.41 -11.01 8.44
N LEU A 210 24.81 -10.79 7.24
CA LEU A 210 24.97 -11.70 6.11
C LEU A 210 26.43 -11.71 5.61
N PRO A 211 26.93 -12.84 5.08
CA PRO A 211 28.22 -12.89 4.41
C PRO A 211 28.32 -11.91 3.23
N ASP A 212 29.52 -11.48 2.91
CA ASP A 212 29.77 -10.66 1.73
C ASP A 212 29.30 -11.36 0.46
N LYS A 213 28.84 -10.55 -0.51
CA LYS A 213 28.27 -11.03 -1.78
C LYS A 213 26.99 -11.87 -1.65
N SER A 214 26.37 -11.93 -0.45
CA SER A 214 25.06 -12.55 -0.30
C SER A 214 24.05 -11.90 -1.24
N VAL A 215 23.24 -12.73 -1.93
CA VAL A 215 22.29 -12.28 -2.94
C VAL A 215 20.94 -12.00 -2.31
N ILE A 216 20.45 -10.78 -2.47
CA ILE A 216 19.15 -10.31 -1.97
C ILE A 216 18.17 -10.18 -3.14
N GLY A 217 17.05 -10.88 -3.06
CA GLY A 217 16.01 -10.85 -4.10
C GLY A 217 15.05 -9.69 -3.93
N THR A 218 14.97 -8.80 -4.93
CA THR A 218 13.96 -7.74 -5.02
C THR A 218 13.86 -7.22 -6.45
N SER A 219 12.63 -7.04 -6.97
CA SER A 219 12.35 -6.38 -8.25
C SER A 219 12.01 -4.90 -8.09
N SER A 220 12.06 -4.38 -6.87
CA SER A 220 11.75 -2.98 -6.59
C SER A 220 13.00 -2.13 -6.72
N LEU A 221 13.01 -1.22 -7.71
CA LEU A 221 14.09 -0.24 -7.89
C LEU A 221 14.31 0.59 -6.63
N ARG A 222 13.22 0.99 -5.95
CA ARG A 222 13.26 1.71 -4.69
C ARG A 222 14.02 0.95 -3.59
N ARG A 223 13.75 -0.34 -3.42
CA ARG A 223 14.44 -1.17 -2.43
C ARG A 223 15.90 -1.39 -2.81
N ALA A 224 16.13 -1.76 -4.07
CA ALA A 224 17.47 -2.03 -4.57
C ALA A 224 18.40 -0.82 -4.41
N ALA A 225 17.96 0.39 -4.79
CA ALA A 225 18.75 1.61 -4.69
C ALA A 225 19.14 1.92 -3.23
N GLN A 226 18.16 1.94 -2.31
CA GLN A 226 18.41 2.22 -0.90
C GLN A 226 19.33 1.19 -0.24
N LEU A 227 19.05 -0.10 -0.49
CA LEU A 227 19.77 -1.18 0.15
C LEU A 227 21.18 -1.39 -0.42
N LYS A 228 21.41 -1.12 -1.72
CA LYS A 228 22.77 -1.06 -2.30
C LYS A 228 23.60 0.02 -1.62
N ARG A 229 23.02 1.21 -1.42
CA ARG A 229 23.67 2.33 -0.71
C ARG A 229 24.01 1.96 0.75
N LYS A 230 23.05 1.33 1.46
CA LYS A 230 23.20 0.99 2.88
C LYS A 230 24.09 -0.23 3.10
N PHE A 231 24.04 -1.22 2.22
CA PHE A 231 24.74 -2.51 2.33
C PHE A 231 25.54 -2.82 1.05
N PRO A 232 26.60 -2.04 0.73
CA PRO A 232 27.33 -2.13 -0.54
C PRO A 232 28.02 -3.48 -0.76
N ARG A 233 28.25 -4.27 0.29
CA ARG A 233 28.82 -5.62 0.21
C ARG A 233 27.82 -6.70 -0.23
N LEU A 234 26.51 -6.41 -0.26
CA LEU A 234 25.47 -7.34 -0.71
C LEU A 234 25.19 -7.18 -2.21
N GLN A 235 24.74 -8.25 -2.84
CA GLN A 235 24.31 -8.26 -4.23
C GLN A 235 22.78 -8.23 -4.30
N PHE A 236 22.22 -7.54 -5.30
CA PHE A 236 20.78 -7.44 -5.50
C PHE A 236 20.42 -7.99 -6.87
N LYS A 237 19.49 -8.97 -6.87
CA LYS A 237 18.99 -9.60 -8.10
C LYS A 237 17.47 -9.49 -8.18
N ASP A 238 16.97 -9.40 -9.41
CA ASP A 238 15.54 -9.41 -9.69
C ASP A 238 14.89 -10.75 -9.31
N ILE A 239 13.69 -10.70 -8.74
CA ILE A 239 12.87 -11.88 -8.44
C ILE A 239 11.40 -11.60 -8.76
N ARG A 240 10.82 -12.39 -9.65
CA ARG A 240 9.47 -12.24 -10.18
C ARG A 240 8.54 -13.35 -9.69
N GLY A 241 7.25 -13.08 -9.85
CA GLY A 241 6.14 -13.95 -9.47
C GLY A 241 5.33 -13.40 -8.31
N ASN A 242 4.22 -14.06 -8.01
CA ASN A 242 3.41 -13.77 -6.83
C ASN A 242 4.20 -14.06 -5.55
N LEU A 243 3.68 -13.64 -4.40
CA LEU A 243 4.38 -13.78 -3.12
C LEU A 243 4.76 -15.24 -2.82
N ASN A 244 3.83 -16.19 -3.07
CA ASN A 244 4.06 -17.62 -2.94
C ASN A 244 5.23 -18.11 -3.81
N THR A 245 5.24 -17.70 -5.09
CA THR A 245 6.28 -18.10 -6.05
C THR A 245 7.65 -17.59 -5.60
N ARG A 246 7.73 -16.37 -5.07
CA ARG A 246 8.99 -15.78 -4.58
C ARG A 246 9.50 -16.53 -3.36
N LEU A 247 8.64 -16.83 -2.37
CA LEU A 247 9.06 -17.62 -1.21
C LEU A 247 9.51 -19.01 -1.60
N LYS A 248 8.78 -19.68 -2.52
CA LYS A 248 9.20 -20.97 -3.04
C LYS A 248 10.58 -20.91 -3.71
N LYS A 249 10.85 -19.87 -4.53
CA LYS A 249 12.17 -19.66 -5.13
C LYS A 249 13.27 -19.45 -4.08
N LEU A 250 12.96 -18.80 -2.95
CA LEU A 250 13.90 -18.64 -1.85
C LEU A 250 14.20 -19.97 -1.15
N ASP A 251 13.15 -20.78 -0.90
CA ASP A 251 13.26 -21.99 -0.09
C ASP A 251 13.83 -23.17 -0.89
N ASP A 252 13.46 -23.30 -2.18
CA ASP A 252 13.83 -24.42 -3.03
C ASP A 252 15.20 -24.23 -3.74
N LYS A 253 15.70 -22.99 -3.83
CA LYS A 253 16.89 -22.65 -4.60
C LYS A 253 17.87 -21.86 -3.76
N GLU A 254 19.16 -22.12 -3.93
CA GLU A 254 20.26 -21.41 -3.27
C GLU A 254 20.62 -20.07 -3.96
N ASP A 255 19.80 -19.61 -4.91
CA ASP A 255 20.06 -18.38 -5.68
C ASP A 255 20.00 -17.11 -4.83
N PHE A 256 19.28 -17.16 -3.69
CA PHE A 256 19.05 -16.02 -2.82
C PHE A 256 19.33 -16.34 -1.36
N SER A 257 20.05 -15.44 -0.70
CA SER A 257 20.26 -15.49 0.76
C SER A 257 19.08 -14.91 1.54
N ALA A 258 18.36 -13.97 0.95
CA ALA A 258 17.15 -13.36 1.51
C ALA A 258 16.31 -12.68 0.43
N LEU A 259 15.04 -12.42 0.74
CA LEU A 259 14.13 -11.57 -0.04
C LEU A 259 13.72 -10.35 0.76
N VAL A 260 13.50 -9.22 0.05
CA VAL A 260 12.87 -8.03 0.64
C VAL A 260 11.46 -7.88 0.09
N LEU A 261 10.48 -7.93 0.99
CA LEU A 261 9.05 -7.93 0.69
C LEU A 261 8.33 -6.91 1.59
N ALA A 262 7.07 -6.55 1.27
CA ALA A 262 6.27 -5.73 2.17
C ALA A 262 5.79 -6.54 3.38
N ALA A 263 6.01 -6.06 4.60
CA ALA A 263 5.58 -6.72 5.83
C ALA A 263 4.06 -6.99 5.85
N ALA A 264 3.26 -6.01 5.40
CA ALA A 264 1.82 -6.14 5.30
C ALA A 264 1.38 -7.33 4.43
N GLY A 265 2.06 -7.57 3.29
CA GLY A 265 1.76 -8.70 2.42
C GLY A 265 2.02 -10.05 3.10
N LEU A 266 3.15 -10.18 3.80
CA LEU A 266 3.50 -11.39 4.54
C LEU A 266 2.52 -11.67 5.68
N ARG A 267 2.12 -10.64 6.44
CA ARG A 267 1.17 -10.78 7.55
C ARG A 267 -0.22 -11.20 7.06
N ARG A 268 -0.73 -10.57 5.98
CA ARG A 268 -2.02 -10.94 5.39
C ARG A 268 -2.06 -12.37 4.86
N MET A 269 -0.93 -12.88 4.37
CA MET A 269 -0.79 -14.28 3.96
C MET A 269 -0.62 -15.26 5.14
N GLY A 270 -0.62 -14.78 6.39
CA GLY A 270 -0.35 -15.60 7.58
C GLY A 270 1.12 -16.00 7.76
N TRP A 271 2.03 -15.35 7.02
CA TRP A 271 3.47 -15.67 7.02
C TRP A 271 4.31 -14.70 7.88
N GLY A 272 3.70 -14.13 8.91
CA GLY A 272 4.39 -13.25 9.85
C GLY A 272 5.61 -13.89 10.50
N THR A 273 5.59 -15.20 10.75
CA THR A 273 6.71 -15.98 11.31
C THR A 273 7.92 -16.09 10.37
N ARG A 274 7.74 -15.85 9.06
CA ARG A 274 8.83 -15.83 8.08
C ARG A 274 9.60 -14.51 8.08
N ILE A 275 9.09 -13.48 8.76
CA ILE A 275 9.77 -12.18 8.87
C ILE A 275 10.95 -12.32 9.82
N GLY A 276 12.16 -12.29 9.29
CA GLY A 276 13.38 -12.32 10.08
C GLY A 276 13.85 -10.93 10.53
N GLN A 277 13.50 -9.88 9.75
CA GLN A 277 13.83 -8.49 10.07
C GLN A 277 12.79 -7.54 9.48
N ILE A 278 12.35 -6.55 10.25
CA ILE A 278 11.63 -5.37 9.73
C ILE A 278 12.65 -4.28 9.47
N LEU A 279 12.61 -3.68 8.28
CA LEU A 279 13.49 -2.57 7.93
C LEU A 279 12.92 -1.26 8.47
N SER A 280 13.70 -0.58 9.29
CA SER A 280 13.33 0.74 9.81
C SER A 280 13.44 1.82 8.71
N PRO A 281 12.85 3.01 8.87
CA PRO A 281 13.04 4.13 7.94
C PRO A 281 14.49 4.53 7.74
N VAL A 282 15.36 4.29 8.72
CA VAL A 282 16.81 4.52 8.61
C VAL A 282 17.49 3.53 7.64
N ASP A 283 16.92 2.34 7.49
CA ASP A 283 17.46 1.31 6.60
C ASP A 283 16.81 1.36 5.22
N CYS A 284 15.49 1.55 5.15
CA CYS A 284 14.73 1.57 3.91
C CYS A 284 13.39 2.26 4.09
N LEU A 285 13.22 3.44 3.50
CA LEU A 285 11.93 4.12 3.38
C LEU A 285 11.01 3.29 2.49
N TYR A 286 9.69 3.28 2.78
CA TYR A 286 8.73 2.43 2.09
C TYR A 286 8.14 3.06 0.82
N ALA A 287 7.35 2.30 0.06
CA ALA A 287 6.65 2.80 -1.12
C ALA A 287 5.39 3.57 -0.73
N VAL A 288 5.05 4.60 -1.51
CA VAL A 288 3.79 5.36 -1.39
C VAL A 288 2.60 4.41 -1.29
N GLY A 289 1.77 4.58 -0.26
CA GLY A 289 0.58 3.77 -0.01
C GLY A 289 0.85 2.33 0.45
N GLN A 290 2.11 1.92 0.69
CA GLN A 290 2.41 0.55 1.11
C GLN A 290 1.73 0.21 2.44
N GLY A 291 1.06 -0.94 2.50
CA GLY A 291 0.32 -1.43 3.67
C GLY A 291 -1.15 -1.03 3.69
N ALA A 292 -1.57 0.06 3.02
CA ALA A 292 -2.97 0.46 2.93
C ALA A 292 -3.73 -0.35 1.86
N LEU A 293 -5.01 -0.63 2.13
CA LEU A 293 -5.98 -1.11 1.14
C LEU A 293 -6.83 0.05 0.67
N ALA A 294 -7.15 0.07 -0.62
CA ALA A 294 -8.02 1.05 -1.24
C ALA A 294 -9.22 0.36 -1.88
N VAL A 295 -10.37 1.00 -1.78
CA VAL A 295 -11.60 0.62 -2.50
C VAL A 295 -11.84 1.63 -3.60
N GLU A 296 -11.68 1.20 -4.86
CA GLU A 296 -11.93 2.03 -6.03
C GLU A 296 -13.37 1.85 -6.50
N VAL A 297 -14.01 2.94 -6.85
CA VAL A 297 -15.43 2.99 -7.25
C VAL A 297 -15.63 4.01 -8.38
N ARG A 298 -16.79 3.97 -9.04
CA ARG A 298 -17.23 5.04 -9.96
C ARG A 298 -17.53 6.31 -9.15
N ALA A 299 -16.96 7.44 -9.55
CA ALA A 299 -17.12 8.72 -8.85
C ALA A 299 -18.58 9.23 -8.81
N LYS A 300 -19.40 8.82 -9.81
CA LYS A 300 -20.82 9.17 -9.90
C LYS A 300 -21.75 8.29 -9.07
N ASP A 301 -21.27 7.16 -8.55
CA ASP A 301 -22.09 6.19 -7.82
C ASP A 301 -22.13 6.56 -6.33
N GLN A 302 -23.01 7.49 -5.98
CA GLN A 302 -23.12 8.05 -4.64
C GLN A 302 -23.50 6.99 -3.60
N GLU A 303 -24.36 6.01 -3.97
CA GLU A 303 -24.78 4.93 -3.09
C GLU A 303 -23.58 4.04 -2.67
N ILE A 304 -22.74 3.67 -3.64
CA ILE A 304 -21.55 2.86 -3.36
C ILE A 304 -20.49 3.68 -2.62
N LEU A 305 -20.30 4.96 -2.99
CA LEU A 305 -19.39 5.87 -2.27
C LEU A 305 -19.74 6.01 -0.79
N GLU A 306 -21.02 6.23 -0.49
CA GLU A 306 -21.50 6.34 0.87
C GLU A 306 -21.31 5.01 1.63
N MET A 307 -21.68 3.89 1.01
CA MET A 307 -21.54 2.55 1.57
C MET A 307 -20.09 2.25 1.96
N VAL A 308 -19.11 2.57 1.11
CA VAL A 308 -17.69 2.23 1.39
C VAL A 308 -16.99 3.26 2.29
N SER A 309 -17.50 4.49 2.37
CA SER A 309 -16.87 5.60 3.12
C SER A 309 -16.65 5.29 4.60
N VAL A 310 -17.48 4.43 5.19
CA VAL A 310 -17.36 3.96 6.58
C VAL A 310 -16.06 3.21 6.86
N LEU A 311 -15.35 2.77 5.83
CA LEU A 311 -14.06 2.08 5.94
C LEU A 311 -12.87 3.04 5.99
N HIS A 312 -13.06 4.34 5.80
CA HIS A 312 -11.97 5.30 5.92
C HIS A 312 -11.36 5.29 7.31
N ASP A 313 -10.04 5.18 7.36
CA ASP A 313 -9.25 5.46 8.57
C ASP A 313 -8.56 6.81 8.38
N GLU A 314 -8.95 7.81 9.15
CA GLU A 314 -8.55 9.21 9.00
C GLU A 314 -7.03 9.38 8.98
N GLU A 315 -6.30 8.80 9.96
CA GLU A 315 -4.84 8.86 9.99
C GLU A 315 -4.24 8.30 8.70
N THR A 316 -4.74 7.14 8.25
CA THR A 316 -4.25 6.51 7.02
C THR A 316 -4.56 7.34 5.79
N VAL A 317 -5.75 7.95 5.70
CA VAL A 317 -6.15 8.81 4.58
C VAL A 317 -5.20 10.00 4.46
N LEU A 318 -5.00 10.77 5.53
CA LEU A 318 -4.14 11.95 5.53
C LEU A 318 -2.69 11.61 5.16
N ARG A 319 -2.16 10.53 5.72
CA ARG A 319 -0.82 10.03 5.36
C ARG A 319 -0.74 9.63 3.89
N CYS A 320 -1.75 8.95 3.37
CA CYS A 320 -1.78 8.51 1.97
C CYS A 320 -1.99 9.66 0.98
N ILE A 321 -2.79 10.67 1.33
CA ILE A 321 -2.90 11.91 0.53
C ILE A 321 -1.51 12.55 0.39
N THR A 322 -0.82 12.76 1.52
CA THR A 322 0.53 13.36 1.54
C THR A 322 1.53 12.57 0.69
N GLU A 323 1.56 11.25 0.85
CA GLU A 323 2.48 10.37 0.11
C GLU A 323 2.18 10.38 -1.40
N ARG A 324 0.89 10.34 -1.78
CA ARG A 324 0.45 10.36 -3.19
C ARG A 324 0.69 11.72 -3.83
N ALA A 325 0.44 12.82 -3.10
CA ALA A 325 0.73 14.17 -3.56
C ALA A 325 2.22 14.38 -3.83
N PHE A 326 3.08 13.90 -2.92
CA PHE A 326 4.53 13.90 -3.09
C PHE A 326 4.94 13.16 -4.38
N MET A 327 4.47 11.93 -4.57
CA MET A 327 4.82 11.13 -5.74
C MET A 327 4.27 11.73 -7.05
N LYS A 328 3.04 12.26 -7.02
CA LYS A 328 2.40 12.91 -8.17
C LYS A 328 3.19 14.13 -8.60
N HIS A 329 3.60 14.97 -7.66
CA HIS A 329 4.33 16.21 -7.92
C HIS A 329 5.75 15.98 -8.46
N LEU A 330 6.40 14.90 -8.04
CA LEU A 330 7.67 14.45 -8.62
C LEU A 330 7.50 13.79 -10.00
N GLU A 331 6.26 13.66 -10.51
CA GLU A 331 5.97 12.83 -11.69
C GLU A 331 6.51 11.40 -11.54
N GLY A 332 6.53 10.93 -10.29
CA GLY A 332 7.04 9.62 -9.92
C GLY A 332 6.10 8.48 -10.32
N GLY A 333 6.61 7.26 -10.26
CA GLY A 333 5.85 6.04 -10.52
C GLY A 333 6.68 4.82 -10.15
N CYS A 334 6.20 3.62 -10.51
CA CYS A 334 6.89 2.36 -10.21
C CYS A 334 8.25 2.21 -10.91
N SER A 335 8.51 3.01 -11.93
CA SER A 335 9.74 2.98 -12.74
C SER A 335 10.90 3.82 -12.19
N VAL A 336 10.71 4.52 -11.06
CA VAL A 336 11.75 5.35 -10.44
C VAL A 336 11.89 5.08 -8.95
N PRO A 337 13.10 5.21 -8.39
CA PRO A 337 13.36 4.93 -6.97
C PRO A 337 12.91 6.10 -6.07
N VAL A 338 11.61 6.23 -5.86
CA VAL A 338 11.00 7.19 -4.93
C VAL A 338 10.55 6.46 -3.67
N ALA A 339 10.81 7.03 -2.51
CA ALA A 339 10.52 6.43 -1.21
C ALA A 339 9.96 7.47 -0.23
N VAL A 340 9.16 7.00 0.72
CA VAL A 340 8.54 7.86 1.73
C VAL A 340 8.53 7.22 3.11
N SER A 341 8.37 8.06 4.13
CA SER A 341 7.93 7.68 5.47
C SER A 341 7.05 8.78 6.02
N THR A 342 5.88 8.44 6.55
CA THR A 342 4.96 9.38 7.20
C THR A 342 4.68 8.98 8.64
N LEU A 343 4.46 9.97 9.49
CA LEU A 343 4.05 9.82 10.88
C LEU A 343 3.03 10.91 11.20
N LEU A 344 1.89 10.54 11.79
CA LEU A 344 0.97 11.49 12.41
C LEU A 344 1.14 11.40 13.93
N LYS A 345 1.46 12.52 14.56
CA LYS A 345 1.66 12.61 16.00
C LYS A 345 1.22 13.98 16.50
N ASP A 346 0.36 14.00 17.51
CA ASP A 346 -0.10 15.23 18.18
C ASP A 346 -0.66 16.27 17.18
N GLY A 347 -1.44 15.84 16.19
CA GLY A 347 -2.00 16.69 15.13
C GLY A 347 -0.98 17.17 14.08
N GLN A 348 0.30 16.78 14.20
CA GLN A 348 1.35 17.11 13.24
C GLN A 348 1.60 15.92 12.32
N LEU A 349 1.44 16.14 11.03
CA LEU A 349 1.78 15.17 9.99
C LEU A 349 3.20 15.42 9.49
N TYR A 350 4.04 14.42 9.60
CA TYR A 350 5.44 14.41 9.13
C TYR A 350 5.54 13.62 7.84
N LEU A 351 6.25 14.15 6.86
CA LEU A 351 6.64 13.44 5.65
C LEU A 351 8.15 13.49 5.50
N THR A 352 8.78 12.34 5.43
CA THR A 352 10.12 12.17 4.86
C THR A 352 9.96 11.64 3.44
N GLY A 353 10.42 12.40 2.45
CA GLY A 353 10.43 12.02 1.05
C GLY A 353 11.86 11.86 0.55
N ALA A 354 12.11 10.87 -0.33
CA ALA A 354 13.44 10.64 -0.90
C ALA A 354 13.39 10.17 -2.35
N VAL A 355 14.43 10.53 -3.11
CA VAL A 355 14.71 10.05 -4.46
C VAL A 355 16.13 9.50 -4.52
N TYR A 356 16.35 8.48 -5.36
CA TYR A 356 17.63 7.79 -5.49
C TYR A 356 17.97 7.56 -6.96
N SER A 357 19.27 7.47 -7.30
CA SER A 357 19.73 6.84 -8.54
C SER A 357 19.52 5.32 -8.48
N LEU A 358 19.48 4.64 -9.64
CA LEU A 358 19.22 3.18 -9.69
C LEU A 358 20.29 2.34 -9.00
N ASP A 359 21.51 2.83 -8.99
CA ASP A 359 22.66 2.19 -8.32
C ASP A 359 22.77 2.57 -6.84
N GLY A 360 22.04 3.61 -6.40
CA GLY A 360 22.08 4.14 -5.04
C GLY A 360 23.24 5.09 -4.75
N SER A 361 24.04 5.49 -5.76
CA SER A 361 25.16 6.43 -5.59
C SER A 361 24.66 7.82 -5.18
N ASP A 362 23.62 8.31 -5.86
CA ASP A 362 23.00 9.59 -5.59
C ASP A 362 21.69 9.44 -4.83
N SER A 363 21.45 10.36 -3.90
CA SER A 363 20.19 10.42 -3.16
C SER A 363 19.92 11.82 -2.63
N LEU A 364 18.66 12.20 -2.64
CA LEU A 364 18.15 13.38 -1.97
C LEU A 364 17.03 12.93 -1.02
N GLN A 365 17.03 13.44 0.21
CA GLN A 365 16.03 13.13 1.23
C GLN A 365 15.73 14.37 2.03
N GLU A 366 14.46 14.68 2.22
CA GLU A 366 13.98 15.81 3.01
C GLU A 366 12.82 15.40 3.91
N THR A 367 12.70 16.11 5.02
CA THR A 367 11.59 15.92 5.97
C THR A 367 10.95 17.28 6.29
N MET A 368 9.63 17.34 6.15
CA MET A 368 8.83 18.47 6.58
C MET A 368 7.65 17.99 7.42
N GLN A 369 6.99 18.95 8.10
CA GLN A 369 5.80 18.68 8.90
C GLN A 369 4.75 19.78 8.69
N ARG A 370 3.48 19.41 8.90
CA ARG A 370 2.35 20.34 8.84
C ARG A 370 1.26 19.92 9.83
N ASN A 371 0.62 20.94 10.45
CA ASN A 371 -0.57 20.70 11.26
C ASN A 371 -1.72 20.24 10.36
N VAL A 372 -2.40 19.19 10.77
CA VAL A 372 -3.60 18.63 10.12
C VAL A 372 -4.76 18.46 11.12
N ASN A 373 -4.66 19.06 12.29
CA ASN A 373 -5.69 19.02 13.31
C ASN A 373 -6.72 20.12 13.04
N PHE A 374 -7.73 19.83 12.24
CA PHE A 374 -8.85 20.68 11.90
C PHE A 374 -10.16 20.00 12.31
N SER A 375 -11.21 20.79 12.65
CA SER A 375 -12.55 20.28 12.93
C SER A 375 -13.48 20.53 11.75
N LEU A 376 -14.50 19.68 11.61
CA LEU A 376 -15.55 19.82 10.58
C LEU A 376 -16.48 21.03 10.82
N GLU A 377 -16.50 21.60 12.06
CA GLU A 377 -17.46 22.62 12.46
C GLU A 377 -17.33 23.96 11.74
N ASN A 378 -16.22 24.21 11.01
CA ASN A 378 -15.92 25.49 10.35
C ASN A 378 -15.89 25.36 8.80
N GLU A 379 -16.48 24.32 8.23
CA GLU A 379 -16.42 24.13 6.78
C GLU A 379 -17.75 24.51 6.12
N ASP A 380 -17.69 25.36 5.09
CA ASP A 380 -18.77 25.49 4.11
C ASP A 380 -19.03 24.11 3.50
N GLY A 381 -20.27 23.66 3.48
CA GLY A 381 -20.77 22.32 3.21
C GLY A 381 -19.96 21.43 2.24
N PRO A 382 -20.21 20.14 2.21
CA PRO A 382 -19.38 19.19 1.45
C PRO A 382 -19.40 19.54 -0.05
N ASP A 383 -18.22 19.77 -0.65
CA ASP A 383 -18.06 19.73 -2.09
C ASP A 383 -18.05 18.26 -2.51
N ASP A 384 -19.19 17.79 -3.04
CA ASP A 384 -19.42 16.39 -3.41
C ASP A 384 -18.46 15.85 -4.47
N ASN A 385 -17.71 16.73 -5.14
CA ASN A 385 -16.79 16.37 -6.23
C ASN A 385 -15.32 16.50 -5.87
N LEU A 386 -14.99 16.96 -4.65
CA LEU A 386 -13.61 17.20 -4.27
C LEU A 386 -12.85 15.87 -4.08
N GLN A 387 -11.77 15.73 -4.84
CA GLN A 387 -10.85 14.61 -4.74
C GLN A 387 -9.43 15.10 -4.46
N HIS A 388 -8.80 14.57 -3.41
CA HIS A 388 -7.39 14.79 -3.12
C HIS A 388 -6.55 13.62 -3.65
N VAL A 389 -5.76 13.83 -4.71
CA VAL A 389 -4.95 12.81 -5.40
C VAL A 389 -5.70 11.50 -5.69
N GLY A 390 -6.96 11.64 -6.15
CA GLY A 390 -7.86 10.52 -6.51
C GLY A 390 -8.60 9.92 -5.32
N ILE A 391 -8.58 10.52 -4.13
CA ILE A 391 -9.28 10.05 -2.93
C ILE A 391 -10.46 10.99 -2.65
N THR A 392 -11.64 10.41 -2.43
CA THR A 392 -12.85 11.10 -1.94
C THR A 392 -13.11 10.67 -0.51
N ALA A 393 -12.91 11.57 0.47
CA ALA A 393 -13.06 11.28 1.90
C ALA A 393 -13.86 12.38 2.61
N ARG A 394 -15.18 12.38 2.41
CA ARG A 394 -16.11 13.42 2.89
C ARG A 394 -16.22 13.52 4.42
N SER A 395 -15.92 12.43 5.12
CA SER A 395 -15.95 12.35 6.59
C SER A 395 -14.73 12.96 7.27
N ILE A 396 -13.72 13.42 6.48
CA ILE A 396 -12.47 13.97 6.98
C ILE A 396 -12.41 15.46 6.64
N PRO A 397 -12.04 16.35 7.59
CA PRO A 397 -12.00 17.79 7.34
C PRO A 397 -11.24 18.14 6.06
N ARG A 398 -11.86 18.96 5.20
CA ARG A 398 -11.27 19.40 3.92
C ARG A 398 -9.93 20.10 4.15
N LEU A 399 -9.86 20.99 5.13
CA LEU A 399 -8.62 21.69 5.47
C LEU A 399 -7.51 20.75 5.90
N ALA A 400 -7.83 19.64 6.58
CA ALA A 400 -6.84 18.62 6.91
C ALA A 400 -6.32 17.91 5.66
N GLN A 401 -7.20 17.58 4.71
CA GLN A 401 -6.84 16.96 3.44
C GLN A 401 -6.00 17.90 2.57
N GLU A 402 -6.38 19.17 2.47
CA GLU A 402 -5.61 20.22 1.76
C GLU A 402 -4.22 20.41 2.37
N ALA A 403 -4.13 20.46 3.71
CA ALA A 403 -2.86 20.56 4.41
C ALA A 403 -1.97 19.36 4.17
N ALA A 404 -2.54 18.14 4.16
CA ALA A 404 -1.84 16.92 3.86
C ALA A 404 -1.33 16.90 2.41
N GLU A 405 -2.14 17.29 1.43
CA GLU A 405 -1.76 17.37 0.03
C GLU A 405 -0.64 18.40 -0.18
N ARG A 406 -0.77 19.58 0.40
CA ARG A 406 0.24 20.64 0.34
C ARG A 406 1.57 20.22 0.94
N LEU A 407 1.58 19.50 2.06
CA LEU A 407 2.81 18.95 2.63
C LEU A 407 3.54 18.05 1.64
N GLY A 408 2.82 17.18 0.93
CA GLY A 408 3.40 16.32 -0.09
C GLY A 408 4.04 17.12 -1.24
N GLN A 409 3.35 18.14 -1.73
CA GLN A 409 3.83 19.03 -2.79
C GLN A 409 5.08 19.79 -2.36
N GLU A 410 5.09 20.41 -1.17
CA GLU A 410 6.20 21.20 -0.65
C GLU A 410 7.49 20.38 -0.46
N VAL A 411 7.38 19.14 0.03
CA VAL A 411 8.56 18.24 0.11
C VAL A 411 9.08 17.89 -1.28
N ALA A 412 8.19 17.69 -2.26
CA ALA A 412 8.58 17.45 -3.64
C ALA A 412 9.28 18.66 -4.25
N ASP A 413 8.73 19.88 -4.09
CA ASP A 413 9.35 21.12 -4.57
C ASP A 413 10.74 21.33 -3.97
N LEU A 414 10.89 21.08 -2.67
CA LEU A 414 12.18 21.17 -1.99
C LEU A 414 13.21 20.21 -2.59
N LEU A 415 12.81 18.95 -2.89
CA LEU A 415 13.70 17.99 -3.55
C LEU A 415 14.00 18.38 -5.01
N LEU A 416 13.02 18.90 -5.75
CA LEU A 416 13.19 19.38 -7.12
C LEU A 416 14.18 20.56 -7.17
N SER A 417 14.09 21.51 -6.24
CA SER A 417 15.03 22.63 -6.12
C SER A 417 16.47 22.18 -5.81
N LYS A 418 16.63 20.98 -5.19
CA LYS A 418 17.93 20.36 -4.88
C LYS A 418 18.45 19.43 -5.98
N GLY A 419 17.76 19.31 -7.12
CA GLY A 419 18.21 18.53 -8.26
C GLY A 419 17.58 17.14 -8.42
N ALA A 420 16.48 16.85 -7.73
CA ALA A 420 15.76 15.56 -7.86
C ALA A 420 15.36 15.26 -9.31
N LYS A 421 15.05 16.30 -10.11
CA LYS A 421 14.66 16.15 -11.51
C LYS A 421 15.73 15.42 -12.35
N GLN A 422 17.01 15.76 -12.13
CA GLN A 422 18.13 15.11 -12.83
C GLN A 422 18.22 13.63 -12.47
N ILE A 423 18.18 13.30 -11.18
CA ILE A 423 18.24 11.91 -10.69
C ILE A 423 17.09 11.09 -11.28
N LEU A 424 15.87 11.62 -11.25
CA LEU A 424 14.68 10.94 -11.77
C LEU A 424 14.70 10.78 -13.28
N SER A 425 15.21 11.77 -14.03
CA SER A 425 15.31 11.71 -15.49
C SER A 425 16.28 10.60 -15.95
N VAL A 426 17.46 10.51 -15.33
CA VAL A 426 18.44 9.45 -15.59
C VAL A 426 17.85 8.08 -15.21
N ALA A 427 17.18 7.97 -14.07
CA ALA A 427 16.56 6.73 -13.64
C ALA A 427 15.48 6.25 -14.64
N ARG A 428 14.65 7.15 -15.19
CA ARG A 428 13.63 6.82 -16.22
C ARG A 428 14.27 6.31 -17.50
N GLN A 429 15.29 7.02 -18.01
CA GLN A 429 16.00 6.62 -19.23
C GLN A 429 16.61 5.23 -19.11
N LEU A 430 17.31 4.95 -18.01
CA LEU A 430 17.93 3.64 -17.76
C LEU A 430 16.91 2.51 -17.50
N SER A 431 15.72 2.84 -17.02
CA SER A 431 14.65 1.84 -16.80
C SER A 431 13.91 1.46 -18.10
N SER A 432 14.00 2.28 -19.14
CA SER A 432 13.33 2.09 -20.44
C SER A 432 14.18 1.26 -21.43
N VAL A 433 15.44 1.03 -21.14
CA VAL A 433 16.38 0.19 -21.88
C VAL A 433 16.44 -1.21 -21.26
#